data_8633fbe71977febbbaa938e738945d22
#
_entry.id   8633fbe71977febbbaa938e738945d22
#
_cell.length_a   1.000
_cell.length_b   1.000
_cell.length_c   1.000
_cell.angle_alpha   90.00
_cell.angle_beta   90.00
_cell.angle_gamma   90.00
#
_symmetry.space_group_name_H-M   'P 1'
#
loop_
_entity.id
_entity.type
_entity.pdbx_description
1 polymer ?
#
loop_
_entity_poly.entity_id
_entity_poly.type
_entity_poly.pdbx_seq_one_letter_code
_entity_poly.pdbx_strand_id
1 'polypeptide(L)'
;VLELHTFSSLNPEFLPLYQGVLAPADEKWVYYSPQAVAHKKLPALGSEDVRSAFGSAVRVFDNKEELETALRNTGENNAVVMMSSGNFSGLNFDELFASY
;
A
#
# COMPACT_ATOMS: atom_id res chain seq x y z
N VAL A 1 -6.29 2.45 -1.40
CA VAL A 1 -5.04 2.09 -0.71
C VAL A 1 -4.94 0.57 -0.65
N LEU A 2 -3.92 0.01 -1.23
CA LEU A 2 -3.68 -1.43 -1.26
C LEU A 2 -2.42 -1.75 -0.46
N GLU A 3 -2.54 -2.65 0.52
CA GLU A 3 -1.38 -3.20 1.21
C GLU A 3 -0.92 -4.49 0.53
N LEU A 4 0.36 -4.55 0.18
CA LEU A 4 1.01 -5.78 -0.26
C LEU A 4 1.46 -6.53 0.99
N HIS A 5 0.80 -7.64 1.31
CA HIS A 5 1.05 -8.37 2.55
C HIS A 5 1.33 -9.87 2.34
N THR A 6 0.76 -10.47 1.29
CA THR A 6 0.95 -11.90 1.02
C THR A 6 2.35 -12.20 0.50
N PHE A 7 2.75 -13.47 0.59
CA PHE A 7 4.03 -13.93 0.04
C PHE A 7 4.15 -13.55 -1.45
N SER A 8 3.10 -13.77 -2.24
CA SER A 8 3.11 -13.45 -3.67
C SER A 8 3.20 -11.95 -3.93
N SER A 9 2.43 -11.15 -3.20
CA SER A 9 2.39 -9.70 -3.43
C SER A 9 3.68 -9.00 -3.02
N LEU A 10 4.46 -9.58 -2.11
CA LEU A 10 5.75 -9.04 -1.68
C LEU A 10 6.92 -9.59 -2.48
N ASN A 11 6.67 -10.51 -3.40
CA ASN A 11 7.70 -11.12 -4.22
C ASN A 11 7.82 -10.35 -5.55
N PRO A 12 8.99 -9.75 -5.86
CA PRO A 12 9.17 -9.00 -7.11
C PRO A 12 8.87 -9.80 -8.37
N GLU A 13 9.00 -11.13 -8.32
CA GLU A 13 8.73 -12.02 -9.45
C GLU A 13 7.23 -11.98 -9.84
N PHE A 14 6.33 -11.81 -8.87
CA PHE A 14 4.89 -11.81 -9.11
C PHE A 14 4.28 -10.41 -9.23
N LEU A 15 5.03 -9.37 -8.90
CA LEU A 15 4.53 -7.99 -8.94
C LEU A 15 3.98 -7.57 -10.31
N PRO A 16 4.57 -7.96 -11.44
CA PRO A 16 4.03 -7.56 -12.75
C PRO A 16 2.58 -7.97 -12.99
N LEU A 17 2.09 -8.98 -12.27
CA LEU A 17 0.69 -9.43 -12.37
C LEU A 17 -0.31 -8.38 -11.83
N TYR A 18 0.17 -7.40 -11.07
CA TYR A 18 -0.67 -6.35 -10.51
C TYR A 18 -0.84 -5.14 -11.42
N GLN A 19 -0.24 -5.14 -12.60
CA GLN A 19 -0.36 -4.03 -13.52
C GLN A 19 -1.84 -3.73 -13.84
N GLY A 20 -2.23 -2.47 -13.66
CA GLY A 20 -3.59 -2.04 -13.96
C GLY A 20 -4.64 -2.37 -12.91
N VAL A 21 -4.28 -3.08 -11.84
CA VAL A 21 -5.25 -3.50 -10.80
C VAL A 21 -5.95 -2.31 -10.16
N LEU A 22 -5.27 -1.19 -9.99
CA LEU A 22 -5.82 0.01 -9.36
C LEU A 22 -6.35 1.04 -10.39
N ALA A 23 -6.46 0.68 -11.66
CA ALA A 23 -6.86 1.60 -12.72
C ALA A 23 -8.16 2.37 -12.44
N PRO A 24 -9.21 1.77 -11.82
CA PRO A 24 -10.44 2.50 -11.53
C PRO A 24 -10.32 3.60 -10.47
N ALA A 25 -9.25 3.61 -9.67
CA ALA A 25 -9.10 4.60 -8.61
C ALA A 25 -8.57 5.92 -9.14
N ASP A 26 -9.06 7.04 -8.59
CA ASP A 26 -8.57 8.38 -8.92
C ASP A 26 -7.16 8.59 -8.36
N GLU A 27 -6.94 8.23 -7.11
CA GLU A 27 -5.62 8.18 -6.49
C GLU A 27 -5.29 6.74 -6.13
N LYS A 28 -4.07 6.33 -6.44
CA LYS A 28 -3.61 4.96 -6.30
C LYS A 28 -2.45 4.93 -5.32
N TRP A 29 -2.68 4.38 -4.13
CA TRP A 29 -1.67 4.26 -3.09
C TRP A 29 -1.40 2.79 -2.81
N VAL A 30 -0.12 2.43 -2.73
CA VAL A 30 0.32 1.08 -2.37
C VAL A 30 1.24 1.17 -1.18
N TYR A 31 0.96 0.35 -0.17
CA TYR A 31 1.76 0.26 1.05
C TYR A 31 2.34 -1.15 1.19
N TYR A 32 3.58 -1.23 1.61
CA TYR A 32 4.19 -2.49 2.04
C TYR A 32 5.12 -2.24 3.22
N SER A 33 5.34 -3.30 4.03
CA SER A 33 6.25 -3.23 5.16
C SER A 33 7.57 -3.92 4.82
N PRO A 34 8.71 -3.20 4.82
CA PRO A 34 10.01 -3.83 4.62
C PRO A 34 10.30 -4.92 5.67
N GLN A 35 9.78 -4.76 6.88
CA GLN A 35 9.92 -5.77 7.92
C GLN A 35 9.18 -7.07 7.56
N ALA A 36 8.00 -6.96 6.93
CA ALA A 36 7.26 -8.12 6.47
C ALA A 36 8.01 -8.86 5.36
N VAL A 37 8.64 -8.13 4.43
CA VAL A 37 9.49 -8.70 3.39
C VAL A 37 10.63 -9.50 4.00
N ALA A 38 11.34 -8.89 4.95
CA ALA A 38 12.45 -9.53 5.64
C ALA A 38 12.00 -10.75 6.44
N HIS A 39 10.88 -10.66 7.13
CA HIS A 39 10.32 -11.76 7.92
C HIS A 39 9.98 -12.98 7.07
N LYS A 40 9.50 -12.76 5.86
CA LYS A 40 9.17 -13.82 4.91
C LYS A 40 10.39 -14.31 4.13
N LYS A 41 11.58 -13.76 4.40
CA LYS A 41 12.84 -14.13 3.74
C LYS A 41 12.78 -13.96 2.22
N LEU A 42 12.02 -12.98 1.77
CA LEU A 42 11.94 -12.63 0.35
C LEU A 42 13.08 -11.68 -0.03
N PRO A 43 13.43 -11.59 -1.34
CA PRO A 43 14.36 -10.57 -1.80
C PRO A 43 13.88 -9.18 -1.40
N ALA A 44 14.81 -8.26 -1.18
CA ALA A 44 14.49 -6.89 -0.82
C ALA A 44 13.59 -6.27 -1.89
N LEU A 45 12.52 -5.61 -1.43
CA LEU A 45 11.55 -4.94 -2.30
C LEU A 45 11.73 -3.43 -2.13
N GLY A 46 11.98 -2.73 -3.23
CA GLY A 46 12.09 -1.28 -3.22
C GLY A 46 10.83 -0.61 -3.77
N SER A 47 10.64 0.67 -3.46
CA SER A 47 9.50 1.43 -3.95
C SER A 47 9.47 1.51 -5.48
N GLU A 48 10.63 1.50 -6.13
CA GLU A 48 10.71 1.50 -7.59
C GLU A 48 10.20 0.19 -8.19
N ASP A 49 10.41 -0.94 -7.53
CA ASP A 49 9.88 -2.23 -7.97
C ASP A 49 8.35 -2.20 -7.99
N VAL A 50 7.76 -1.64 -6.93
CA VAL A 50 6.31 -1.49 -6.80
C VAL A 50 5.78 -0.53 -7.86
N ARG A 51 6.43 0.61 -8.01
CA ARG A 51 6.03 1.63 -8.99
C ARG A 51 6.09 1.09 -10.41
N SER A 52 7.12 0.33 -10.73
CA SER A 52 7.25 -0.31 -12.06
C SER A 52 6.13 -1.30 -12.32
N ALA A 53 5.71 -2.04 -11.29
CA ALA A 53 4.66 -3.06 -11.44
C ALA A 53 3.26 -2.44 -11.61
N PHE A 54 2.94 -1.42 -10.82
CA PHE A 54 1.59 -0.81 -10.81
C PHE A 54 1.44 0.34 -11.79
N GLY A 55 2.53 0.96 -12.19
CA GLY A 55 2.53 2.15 -13.06
C GLY A 55 3.03 3.39 -12.32
N SER A 56 3.51 4.37 -13.08
CA SER A 56 4.14 5.58 -12.53
C SER A 56 3.19 6.50 -11.76
N ALA A 57 1.88 6.34 -11.94
CA ALA A 57 0.87 7.14 -11.26
C ALA A 57 0.62 6.69 -9.81
N VAL A 58 1.19 5.58 -9.39
CA VAL A 58 1.00 5.03 -8.05
C VAL A 58 1.92 5.73 -7.06
N ARG A 59 1.35 6.11 -5.91
CA ARG A 59 2.11 6.60 -4.76
C ARG A 59 2.45 5.42 -3.86
N VAL A 60 3.72 5.23 -3.55
CA VAL A 60 4.21 4.06 -2.80
C VAL A 60 4.65 4.49 -1.40
N PHE A 61 4.20 3.74 -0.41
CA PHE A 61 4.57 3.94 0.99
C PHE A 61 5.25 2.67 1.52
N ASP A 62 6.38 2.84 2.17
CA ASP A 62 7.09 1.76 2.87
C ASP A 62 7.24 2.05 4.37
N ASN A 63 6.54 3.06 4.85
CA ASN A 63 6.59 3.54 6.22
C ASN A 63 5.17 3.80 6.71
N LYS A 64 4.83 3.17 7.83
CA LYS A 64 3.49 3.26 8.42
C LYS A 64 3.12 4.70 8.79
N GLU A 65 4.05 5.43 9.38
CA GLU A 65 3.82 6.81 9.84
C GLU A 65 3.58 7.75 8.67
N GLU A 66 4.29 7.57 7.56
CA GLU A 66 4.06 8.35 6.35
C GLU A 66 2.69 8.08 5.75
N LEU A 67 2.28 6.81 5.71
CA LEU A 67 0.95 6.44 5.25
C LEU A 67 -0.13 7.06 6.14
N GLU A 68 0.03 6.97 7.45
CA GLU A 68 -0.90 7.54 8.41
C GLU A 68 -1.05 9.05 8.22
N THR A 69 0.07 9.76 8.07
CA THR A 69 0.07 11.21 7.84
C THR A 69 -0.67 11.57 6.55
N ALA A 70 -0.42 10.82 5.47
CA ALA A 70 -1.09 11.06 4.21
C ALA A 70 -2.59 10.81 4.31
N LEU A 71 -3.01 9.77 5.02
CA LEU A 71 -4.42 9.48 5.24
C LEU A 71 -5.11 10.57 6.05
N ARG A 72 -4.45 11.11 7.07
CA ARG A 72 -5.00 12.21 7.88
C ARG A 72 -5.20 13.49 7.07
N ASN A 73 -4.44 13.66 6.01
CA ASN A 73 -4.52 14.82 5.13
C ASN A 73 -5.50 14.63 3.96
N THR A 74 -6.21 13.50 3.92
CA THR A 74 -7.23 13.25 2.91
C THR A 74 -8.44 14.13 3.19
N GLY A 75 -8.94 14.84 2.17
CA GLY A 75 -10.07 15.74 2.32
C GLY A 75 -11.41 15.03 2.53
N GLU A 76 -12.40 15.79 2.98
CA GLU A 76 -13.74 15.27 3.35
C GLU A 76 -14.51 14.68 2.16
N ASN A 77 -14.24 15.14 0.96
CA ASN A 77 -14.98 14.73 -0.25
C ASN A 77 -14.37 13.51 -0.94
N ASN A 78 -13.60 12.71 -0.21
CA ASN A 78 -12.94 11.53 -0.76
C ASN A 78 -13.49 10.26 -0.11
N ALA A 79 -13.67 9.24 -0.93
CA ALA A 79 -13.93 7.89 -0.46
C ALA A 79 -12.58 7.15 -0.42
N VAL A 80 -12.22 6.63 0.74
CA VAL A 80 -10.96 5.89 0.94
C VAL A 80 -11.29 4.41 1.07
N VAL A 81 -10.76 3.61 0.15
CA VAL A 81 -10.91 2.15 0.18
C VAL A 81 -9.59 1.56 0.65
N MET A 82 -9.62 0.85 1.78
CA MET A 82 -8.47 0.18 2.37
C MET A 82 -8.56 -1.31 2.08
N MET A 83 -7.63 -1.83 1.29
CA MET A 83 -7.64 -3.22 0.83
C MET A 83 -6.38 -3.95 1.28
N SER A 84 -6.54 -5.03 2.05
CA SER A 84 -5.42 -5.85 2.50
C SER A 84 -5.89 -7.22 2.97
N SER A 85 -5.02 -8.21 2.86
CA SER A 85 -5.16 -9.48 3.56
C SER A 85 -4.60 -9.43 4.98
N GLY A 86 -3.94 -8.33 5.34
CA GLY A 86 -3.40 -8.05 6.66
C GLY A 86 -4.14 -6.90 7.33
N ASN A 87 -3.41 -6.09 8.10
CA ASN A 87 -4.01 -5.02 8.90
C ASN A 87 -3.26 -3.69 8.79
N PHE A 88 -2.53 -3.47 7.70
CA PHE A 88 -1.75 -2.24 7.48
C PHE A 88 -0.79 -1.96 8.65
N SER A 89 -0.07 -2.99 9.12
CA SER A 89 0.87 -2.90 10.24
C SER A 89 0.23 -2.39 11.54
N GLY A 90 -1.06 -2.67 11.71
CA GLY A 90 -1.78 -2.33 12.93
C GLY A 90 -2.28 -0.89 13.00
N LEU A 91 -2.50 -0.23 11.87
CA LEU A 91 -3.13 1.09 11.86
C LEU A 91 -4.48 1.05 12.58
N ASN A 92 -4.72 2.06 13.41
CA ASN A 92 -6.01 2.20 14.10
C ASN A 92 -6.95 3.03 13.22
N PHE A 93 -7.81 2.36 12.47
CA PHE A 93 -8.72 3.02 11.54
C PHE A 93 -9.80 3.83 12.25
N ASP A 94 -10.27 3.37 13.41
CA ASP A 94 -11.28 4.09 14.16
C ASP A 94 -10.78 5.47 14.58
N GLU A 95 -9.55 5.55 15.07
CA GLU A 95 -8.91 6.82 15.43
C GLU A 95 -8.60 7.66 14.20
N LEU A 96 -8.05 7.02 13.16
CA LEU A 96 -7.57 7.70 11.96
C LEU A 96 -8.72 8.36 11.18
N PHE A 97 -9.88 7.71 11.12
CA PHE A 97 -11.04 8.17 10.37
C PHE A 97 -12.19 8.64 11.25
N ALA A 98 -11.94 8.97 12.49
CA ALA A 98 -12.97 9.39 13.43
C ALA A 98 -13.76 10.65 12.99
N SER A 99 -13.17 11.47 12.11
CA SER A 99 -13.79 12.70 11.61
C SER A 99 -14.57 12.53 10.31
N TYR A 100 -14.59 11.36 9.74
CA TYR A 100 -15.32 11.07 8.50
C TYR A 100 -16.79 10.82 8.73
#